data_a3dca2993ea508f6bac0f51153db9b96
#
_entry.id   a3dca2993ea508f6bac0f51153db9b96
#
_cell.length_a   1.000
_cell.length_b   1.000
_cell.length_c   1.000
_cell.angle_alpha   90.00
_cell.angle_beta   90.00
_cell.angle_gamma   90.00
#
_symmetry.space_group_name_H-M   'P 1'
#
loop_
_entity.id
_entity.type
_entity.pdbx_description
1 polymer ?
#
loop_
_entity_poly.entity_id
_entity_poly.type
_entity_poly.pdbx_seq_one_letter_code
_entity_poly.pdbx_strand_id
1 'polypeptide(L)'
;MYHPGWAITISLEPTFEVRDRCGLSTSTRKVIQKIWPVKLPKMDPEMLARLVFCFENNPERHDGIISGAQDSIGICVPGLVRHYYDNNFWPEKIESTQDEMTLRFLEGHLVMIPMEPRRPGCSVVEGKDITPEKVKALADAADACWKAILAHDLDAFAAAYRASFEAQIAMFPGMVNPSINGVIEPIRRA
;
A
#
# COMPACT_ATOMS: atom_id res chain seq x y z
N MET A 1 0.16 -11.46 14.66
CA MET A 1 1.50 -10.99 15.02
C MET A 1 2.10 -10.36 13.77
N TYR A 2 2.27 -9.03 13.75
CA TYR A 2 2.93 -8.35 12.64
C TYR A 2 4.43 -8.60 12.74
N HIS A 3 5.04 -9.05 11.65
CA HIS A 3 6.48 -9.12 11.57
C HIS A 3 7.05 -7.76 11.10
N PRO A 4 8.23 -7.35 11.56
CA PRO A 4 8.87 -6.15 11.04
C PRO A 4 9.05 -6.30 9.53
N GLY A 5 8.47 -5.39 8.80
CA GLY A 5 8.44 -5.40 7.34
C GLY A 5 8.40 -3.98 6.80
N TRP A 6 8.72 -3.84 5.53
CA TRP A 6 8.70 -2.59 4.80
C TRP A 6 7.55 -2.60 3.80
N ALA A 7 6.82 -1.51 3.70
CA ALA A 7 5.83 -1.33 2.66
C ALA A 7 6.10 0.01 1.93
N ILE A 8 6.01 0.00 0.61
CA ILE A 8 5.98 1.22 -0.20
C ILE A 8 4.54 1.37 -0.66
N THR A 9 3.93 2.49 -0.28
CA THR A 9 2.63 2.88 -0.80
C THR A 9 2.82 4.05 -1.74
N ILE A 10 2.41 3.89 -2.99
CA ILE A 10 2.37 4.96 -3.97
C ILE A 10 0.99 5.58 -3.88
N SER A 11 0.92 6.79 -3.33
CA SER A 11 -0.31 7.57 -3.31
C SER A 11 -0.34 8.46 -4.54
N LEU A 12 -0.97 7.98 -5.60
CA LEU A 12 -1.32 8.80 -6.75
C LEU A 12 -2.62 9.54 -6.42
N GLU A 13 -2.66 10.87 -6.55
CA GLU A 13 -3.93 11.58 -6.53
C GLU A 13 -4.77 11.07 -7.71
N PRO A 14 -5.91 10.38 -7.49
CA PRO A 14 -6.68 9.87 -8.59
C PRO A 14 -7.32 11.04 -9.33
N THR A 15 -6.88 11.30 -10.55
CA THR A 15 -7.60 12.13 -11.51
C THR A 15 -8.86 11.42 -12.05
N PHE A 16 -9.07 10.15 -11.68
CA PHE A 16 -10.23 9.36 -12.02
C PHE A 16 -11.05 9.06 -10.77
N GLU A 17 -12.36 9.24 -10.86
CA GLU A 17 -13.30 8.63 -9.92
C GLU A 17 -13.20 7.11 -10.05
N VAL A 18 -12.28 6.49 -9.32
CA VAL A 18 -12.30 5.04 -9.12
C VAL A 18 -13.50 4.75 -8.24
N ARG A 19 -14.60 4.43 -8.87
CA ARG A 19 -15.78 3.92 -8.18
C ARG A 19 -15.44 2.57 -7.61
N ASP A 20 -15.58 2.48 -6.31
CA ASP A 20 -15.69 1.28 -5.49
C ASP A 20 -14.43 0.51 -5.07
N ARG A 21 -14.26 0.47 -3.77
CA ARG A 21 -13.57 -0.47 -2.88
C ARG A 21 -12.12 -0.23 -2.49
N CYS A 22 -11.37 0.65 -3.13
CA CYS A 22 -10.14 1.20 -2.53
C CYS A 22 -10.46 2.43 -1.65
N GLY A 23 -11.72 2.66 -1.36
CA GLY A 23 -12.21 3.93 -0.89
C GLY A 23 -12.65 3.99 0.58
N LEU A 24 -12.45 2.93 1.38
CA LEU A 24 -12.91 2.99 2.76
C LEU A 24 -12.21 4.11 3.52
N SER A 25 -10.88 4.13 3.50
CA SER A 25 -10.10 5.18 4.16
C SER A 25 -10.35 6.58 3.58
N THR A 26 -10.52 6.69 2.25
CA THR A 26 -10.90 7.97 1.60
C THR A 26 -12.28 8.42 2.06
N SER A 27 -13.24 7.50 2.13
CA SER A 27 -14.59 7.77 2.60
C SER A 27 -14.58 8.16 4.08
N THR A 28 -13.84 7.44 4.90
CA THR A 28 -13.65 7.71 6.33
C THR A 28 -13.07 9.10 6.53
N ARG A 29 -12.01 9.47 5.80
CA ARG A 29 -11.45 10.83 5.82
C ARG A 29 -12.48 11.90 5.49
N LYS A 30 -13.26 11.71 4.42
CA LYS A 30 -14.34 12.65 4.03
C LYS A 30 -15.43 12.76 5.08
N VAL A 31 -15.82 11.63 5.68
CA VAL A 31 -16.83 11.58 6.75
C VAL A 31 -16.32 12.32 7.99
N ILE A 32 -15.13 12.02 8.47
CA ILE A 32 -14.52 12.70 9.62
C ILE A 32 -14.51 14.22 9.40
N GLN A 33 -14.10 14.68 8.22
CA GLN A 33 -14.08 16.11 7.90
C GLN A 33 -15.47 16.77 7.86
N LYS A 34 -16.52 16.00 7.53
CA LYS A 34 -17.90 16.52 7.42
C LYS A 34 -18.66 16.51 8.74
N ILE A 35 -18.49 15.46 9.54
CA ILE A 35 -19.29 15.27 10.75
C ILE A 35 -18.63 15.85 12.01
N TRP A 36 -17.38 16.26 11.93
CA TRP A 36 -16.74 16.90 13.06
C TRP A 36 -17.46 18.19 13.42
N PRO A 37 -17.86 18.40 14.68
CA PRO A 37 -18.73 19.51 15.06
C PRO A 37 -18.09 20.90 14.93
N VAL A 38 -16.76 20.94 14.81
CA VAL A 38 -15.99 22.14 14.59
C VAL A 38 -15.08 21.90 13.39
N LYS A 39 -14.86 22.92 12.56
CA LYS A 39 -13.88 22.79 11.46
C LYS A 39 -12.57 22.27 12.03
N LEU A 40 -12.18 21.07 11.60
CA LEU A 40 -10.93 20.48 12.02
C LEU A 40 -9.79 21.50 11.77
N PRO A 41 -8.92 21.75 12.74
CA PRO A 41 -7.74 22.56 12.52
C PRO A 41 -6.91 21.94 11.39
N LYS A 42 -6.11 22.73 10.71
CA LYS A 42 -5.17 22.21 9.71
C LYS A 42 -4.25 21.20 10.42
N MET A 43 -4.56 19.94 10.27
CA MET A 43 -3.80 18.86 10.88
C MET A 43 -2.58 18.55 10.04
N ASP A 44 -1.53 18.14 10.72
CA ASP A 44 -0.42 17.43 10.10
C ASP A 44 -0.96 16.16 9.37
N PRO A 45 -0.51 15.88 8.15
CA PRO A 45 -0.97 14.73 7.37
C PRO A 45 -0.86 13.39 8.08
N GLU A 46 0.22 13.17 8.85
CA GLU A 46 0.42 11.94 9.61
C GLU A 46 -0.58 11.84 10.77
N MET A 47 -0.84 12.94 11.46
CA MET A 47 -1.86 12.98 12.53
C MET A 47 -3.26 12.68 11.95
N LEU A 48 -3.59 13.22 10.78
CA LEU A 48 -4.85 12.91 10.11
C LEU A 48 -4.93 11.42 9.70
N ALA A 49 -3.84 10.87 9.17
CA ALA A 49 -3.76 9.44 8.83
C ALA A 49 -3.98 8.56 10.05
N ARG A 50 -3.37 8.93 11.18
CA ARG A 50 -3.52 8.21 12.45
C ARG A 50 -4.96 8.27 12.98
N LEU A 51 -5.61 9.41 12.84
CA LEU A 51 -7.02 9.58 13.21
C LEU A 51 -7.92 8.68 12.34
N VAL A 52 -7.70 8.63 11.02
CA VAL A 52 -8.42 7.76 10.10
C VAL A 52 -8.21 6.29 10.49
N PHE A 53 -6.97 5.88 10.71
CA PHE A 53 -6.63 4.52 11.14
C PHE A 53 -7.34 4.13 12.45
N CYS A 54 -7.30 4.99 13.47
CA CYS A 54 -7.99 4.74 14.74
C CYS A 54 -9.50 4.66 14.57
N PHE A 55 -10.08 5.48 13.71
CA PHE A 55 -11.52 5.47 13.44
C PHE A 55 -11.96 4.18 12.75
N GLU A 56 -11.19 3.71 11.77
CA GLU A 56 -11.47 2.45 11.06
C GLU A 56 -11.30 1.22 11.94
N ASN A 57 -10.41 1.29 12.92
CA ASN A 57 -10.12 0.21 13.86
C ASN A 57 -10.78 0.40 15.23
N ASN A 58 -11.90 1.11 15.29
CA ASN A 58 -12.64 1.30 16.53
C ASN A 58 -13.11 -0.06 17.09
N PRO A 59 -12.73 -0.43 18.31
CA PRO A 59 -12.96 -1.77 18.88
C PRO A 59 -14.41 -2.20 18.99
N GLU A 60 -15.37 -1.28 19.04
CA GLU A 60 -16.80 -1.61 19.09
C GLU A 60 -17.36 -2.16 17.76
N ARG A 61 -16.59 -2.08 16.69
CA ARG A 61 -17.03 -2.48 15.34
C ARG A 61 -16.40 -3.78 14.85
N HIS A 62 -15.52 -4.42 15.62
CA HIS A 62 -14.65 -5.45 15.08
C HIS A 62 -15.00 -6.86 15.54
N ASP A 63 -15.03 -7.74 14.57
CA ASP A 63 -14.87 -9.19 14.62
C ASP A 63 -13.41 -9.64 14.92
N GLY A 64 -12.57 -8.73 15.42
CA GLY A 64 -11.16 -8.96 15.74
C GLY A 64 -10.18 -8.71 14.61
N ILE A 65 -10.64 -8.21 13.46
CA ILE A 65 -9.79 -7.89 12.30
C ILE A 65 -9.33 -6.42 12.40
N ILE A 66 -8.03 -6.20 12.38
CA ILE A 66 -7.42 -4.86 12.34
C ILE A 66 -6.97 -4.57 10.91
N SER A 67 -7.47 -3.48 10.33
CA SER A 67 -7.01 -2.97 9.04
C SER A 67 -5.60 -2.42 9.15
N GLY A 68 -4.77 -2.62 8.13
CA GLY A 68 -3.43 -2.06 8.09
C GLY A 68 -3.43 -0.53 7.96
N ALA A 69 -2.37 0.12 8.43
CA ALA A 69 -2.25 1.57 8.39
C ALA A 69 -1.88 2.14 7.00
N GLN A 70 -1.47 1.29 6.04
CA GLN A 70 -1.00 1.74 4.73
C GLN A 70 -2.01 2.58 3.97
N ASP A 71 -3.29 2.20 4.01
CA ASP A 71 -4.34 2.91 3.27
C ASP A 71 -4.61 4.29 3.86
N SER A 72 -4.71 4.39 5.18
CA SER A 72 -4.92 5.67 5.87
C SER A 72 -3.73 6.62 5.66
N ILE A 73 -2.50 6.10 5.67
CA ILE A 73 -1.30 6.90 5.41
C ILE A 73 -1.27 7.33 3.95
N GLY A 74 -1.48 6.39 3.00
CA GLY A 74 -1.40 6.66 1.56
C GLY A 74 -2.40 7.71 1.07
N ILE A 75 -3.56 7.88 1.71
CA ILE A 75 -4.55 8.90 1.34
C ILE A 75 -4.39 10.23 2.09
N CYS A 76 -3.63 10.27 3.16
CA CYS A 76 -3.46 11.48 3.97
C CYS A 76 -2.08 12.13 3.77
N VAL A 77 -1.04 11.32 3.65
CA VAL A 77 0.34 11.82 3.45
C VAL A 77 0.59 11.97 1.94
N PRO A 78 0.91 13.17 1.46
CA PRO A 78 1.08 13.41 0.03
C PRO A 78 2.40 12.87 -0.51
N GLY A 79 2.39 12.52 -1.80
CA GLY A 79 3.55 12.08 -2.55
C GLY A 79 3.81 10.57 -2.46
N LEU A 80 5.06 10.18 -2.71
CA LEU A 80 5.52 8.81 -2.52
C LEU A 80 5.87 8.60 -1.06
N VAL A 81 5.33 7.56 -0.44
CA VAL A 81 5.45 7.31 0.99
C VAL A 81 6.05 5.94 1.25
N ARG A 82 6.99 5.88 2.18
CA ARG A 82 7.61 4.67 2.69
C ARG A 82 7.34 4.52 4.19
N HIS A 83 6.91 3.33 4.59
CA HIS A 83 6.58 3.01 5.98
C HIS A 83 7.58 2.01 6.56
N TYR A 84 7.96 2.23 7.83
CA TYR A 84 8.85 1.36 8.58
C TYR A 84 8.09 0.77 9.77
N TYR A 85 7.95 -0.54 9.81
CA TYR A 85 7.22 -1.24 10.87
C TYR A 85 8.18 -2.02 11.77
N ASP A 86 7.95 -1.91 13.07
CA ASP A 86 8.69 -2.60 14.13
C ASP A 86 7.81 -3.59 14.91
N ASN A 87 6.95 -4.32 14.22
CA ASN A 87 5.98 -5.24 14.81
C ASN A 87 4.74 -4.58 15.45
N ASN A 88 4.51 -3.29 15.19
CA ASN A 88 3.32 -2.55 15.58
C ASN A 88 2.33 -2.41 14.42
N PHE A 89 1.07 -2.09 14.73
CA PHE A 89 0.04 -1.80 13.71
C PHE A 89 0.24 -0.45 13.03
N TRP A 90 0.91 0.49 13.70
CA TRP A 90 1.30 1.79 13.17
C TRP A 90 2.80 1.80 12.92
N PRO A 91 3.28 2.37 11.79
CA PRO A 91 4.70 2.40 11.51
C PRO A 91 5.47 3.24 12.52
N GLU A 92 6.68 2.81 12.84
CA GLU A 92 7.63 3.54 13.67
C GLU A 92 8.09 4.84 13.00
N LYS A 93 8.25 4.79 11.67
CA LYS A 93 8.71 5.90 10.86
C LYS A 93 7.97 5.95 9.53
N ILE A 94 7.65 7.15 9.09
CA ILE A 94 7.09 7.44 7.78
C ILE A 94 8.06 8.38 7.05
N GLU A 95 8.50 7.99 5.87
CA GLU A 95 9.25 8.85 4.96
C GLU A 95 8.37 9.19 3.77
N SER A 96 8.42 10.45 3.33
CA SER A 96 7.69 10.85 2.13
C SER A 96 8.55 11.77 1.26
N THR A 97 8.33 11.73 -0.04
CA THR A 97 8.88 12.69 -0.99
C THR A 97 7.79 13.23 -1.90
N GLN A 98 7.84 14.53 -2.13
CA GLN A 98 6.98 15.25 -3.08
C GLN A 98 7.82 15.83 -4.21
N ASP A 99 9.05 15.31 -4.40
CA ASP A 99 9.89 15.72 -5.50
C ASP A 99 9.21 15.45 -6.84
N GLU A 100 9.01 16.50 -7.61
CA GLU A 100 8.25 16.46 -8.86
C GLU A 100 8.90 15.54 -9.90
N MET A 101 10.22 15.49 -9.96
CA MET A 101 10.94 14.61 -10.89
C MET A 101 10.73 13.14 -10.55
N THR A 102 10.79 12.81 -9.26
CA THR A 102 10.53 11.46 -8.76
C THR A 102 9.08 11.02 -9.02
N LEU A 103 8.11 11.92 -8.78
CA LEU A 103 6.70 11.61 -9.05
C LEU A 103 6.43 11.43 -10.54
N ARG A 104 6.97 12.29 -11.40
CA ARG A 104 6.86 12.15 -12.87
C ARG A 104 7.56 10.90 -13.38
N PHE A 105 8.68 10.52 -12.81
CA PHE A 105 9.33 9.25 -13.14
C PHE A 105 8.38 8.08 -12.91
N LEU A 106 7.72 8.01 -11.75
CA LEU A 106 6.74 6.96 -11.45
C LEU A 106 5.52 7.01 -12.38
N GLU A 107 4.92 8.19 -12.57
CA GLU A 107 3.77 8.35 -13.45
C GLU A 107 4.06 7.92 -14.89
N GLY A 108 5.27 8.16 -15.37
CA GLY A 108 5.68 7.80 -16.73
C GLY A 108 5.96 6.30 -16.94
N HIS A 109 6.17 5.54 -15.87
CA HIS A 109 6.59 4.14 -15.96
C HIS A 109 5.64 3.15 -15.28
N LEU A 110 4.59 3.63 -14.59
CA LEU A 110 3.56 2.77 -14.00
C LEU A 110 2.32 2.72 -14.88
N VAL A 111 1.83 1.49 -15.11
CA VAL A 111 0.58 1.24 -15.82
C VAL A 111 -0.35 0.47 -14.91
N MET A 112 -1.56 0.97 -14.73
CA MET A 112 -2.61 0.28 -13.97
C MET A 112 -3.46 -0.54 -14.93
N ILE A 113 -3.53 -1.85 -14.71
CA ILE A 113 -4.39 -2.76 -15.45
C ILE A 113 -5.58 -3.12 -14.56
N PRO A 114 -6.80 -2.68 -14.90
CA PRO A 114 -7.98 -3.05 -14.12
C PRO A 114 -8.27 -4.55 -14.26
N MET A 115 -8.45 -5.20 -13.13
CA MET A 115 -8.80 -6.62 -13.04
C MET A 115 -10.24 -6.80 -12.58
N GLU A 116 -10.79 -7.98 -12.78
CA GLU A 116 -12.10 -8.31 -12.23
C GLU A 116 -12.11 -8.21 -10.69
N PRO A 117 -13.23 -7.80 -10.09
CA PRO A 117 -13.38 -7.80 -8.64
C PRO A 117 -13.11 -9.17 -8.03
N ARG A 118 -12.52 -9.20 -6.85
CA ARG A 118 -12.35 -10.45 -6.11
C ARG A 118 -13.71 -11.11 -5.86
N ARG A 119 -13.76 -12.41 -6.01
CA ARG A 119 -14.96 -13.19 -5.68
C ARG A 119 -15.23 -13.09 -4.18
N PRO A 120 -16.53 -12.99 -3.75
CA PRO A 120 -16.87 -13.07 -2.34
C PRO A 120 -16.28 -14.34 -1.71
N GLY A 121 -15.73 -14.25 -0.51
CA GLY A 121 -15.12 -15.36 0.21
C GLY A 121 -13.66 -15.66 -0.15
N CYS A 122 -13.06 -15.00 -1.14
CA CYS A 122 -11.63 -15.11 -1.41
C CYS A 122 -10.80 -14.40 -0.34
N SER A 123 -10.05 -15.16 0.45
CA SER A 123 -9.10 -14.62 1.41
C SER A 123 -7.69 -14.62 0.81
N VAL A 124 -7.08 -13.45 0.65
CA VAL A 124 -5.69 -13.33 0.17
C VAL A 124 -4.67 -13.81 1.21
N VAL A 125 -5.09 -13.93 2.46
CA VAL A 125 -4.23 -14.38 3.57
C VAL A 125 -4.39 -15.89 3.85
N GLU A 126 -5.26 -16.56 3.11
CA GLU A 126 -5.39 -18.02 3.20
C GLU A 126 -4.13 -18.71 2.69
N GLY A 127 -3.67 -19.71 3.42
CA GLY A 127 -2.43 -20.43 3.09
C GLY A 127 -1.16 -19.59 3.26
N LYS A 128 -1.21 -18.50 4.05
CA LYS A 128 -0.04 -17.68 4.33
C LYS A 128 1.11 -18.49 4.91
N ASP A 129 2.30 -18.25 4.38
CA ASP A 129 3.55 -18.86 4.80
C ASP A 129 4.58 -17.77 5.08
N ILE A 130 4.54 -17.24 6.31
CA ILE A 130 5.34 -16.12 6.75
C ILE A 130 6.54 -16.64 7.54
N THR A 131 7.73 -16.52 6.96
CA THR A 131 9.00 -16.83 7.63
C THR A 131 9.89 -15.58 7.70
N PRO A 132 10.87 -15.54 8.64
CA PRO A 132 11.81 -14.42 8.74
C PRO A 132 12.53 -14.13 7.41
N GLU A 133 12.91 -15.17 6.67
CA GLU A 133 13.62 -15.08 5.40
C GLU A 133 12.74 -14.42 4.33
N LYS A 134 11.47 -14.81 4.24
CA LYS A 134 10.51 -14.24 3.28
C LYS A 134 10.19 -12.79 3.61
N VAL A 135 10.02 -12.48 4.90
CA VAL A 135 9.83 -11.10 5.36
C VAL A 135 11.04 -10.25 5.00
N LYS A 136 12.26 -10.78 5.24
CA LYS A 136 13.49 -10.09 4.87
C LYS A 136 13.60 -9.86 3.36
N ALA A 137 13.26 -10.85 2.54
CA ALA A 137 13.28 -10.70 1.10
C ALA A 137 12.33 -9.60 0.61
N LEU A 138 11.12 -9.49 1.19
CA LEU A 138 10.20 -8.41 0.88
C LEU A 138 10.74 -7.05 1.33
N ALA A 139 11.35 -6.97 2.51
CA ALA A 139 11.95 -5.74 3.03
C ALA A 139 13.12 -5.28 2.16
N ASP A 140 14.02 -6.19 1.77
CA ASP A 140 15.16 -5.90 0.90
C ASP A 140 14.68 -5.40 -0.48
N ALA A 141 13.65 -6.04 -1.05
CA ALA A 141 13.06 -5.61 -2.32
C ALA A 141 12.42 -4.22 -2.22
N ALA A 142 11.72 -3.92 -1.12
CA ALA A 142 11.14 -2.60 -0.88
C ALA A 142 12.23 -1.52 -0.73
N ASP A 143 13.34 -1.82 -0.05
CA ASP A 143 14.48 -0.90 0.09
C ASP A 143 15.16 -0.64 -1.27
N ALA A 144 15.38 -1.68 -2.05
CA ALA A 144 15.91 -1.56 -3.41
C ALA A 144 14.99 -0.72 -4.31
N CYS A 145 13.68 -0.96 -4.24
CA CYS A 145 12.67 -0.22 -4.99
C CYS A 145 12.70 1.27 -4.64
N TRP A 146 12.72 1.62 -3.35
CA TRP A 146 12.81 3.01 -2.89
C TRP A 146 14.07 3.71 -3.44
N LYS A 147 15.22 3.06 -3.34
CA LYS A 147 16.49 3.60 -3.83
C LYS A 147 16.47 3.80 -5.35
N ALA A 148 15.96 2.84 -6.10
CA ALA A 148 15.86 2.91 -7.55
C ALA A 148 14.94 4.05 -8.02
N ILE A 149 13.80 4.24 -7.34
CA ILE A 149 12.86 5.33 -7.63
C ILE A 149 13.54 6.69 -7.40
N LEU A 150 14.21 6.87 -6.26
CA LEU A 150 14.89 8.14 -5.96
C LEU A 150 16.08 8.41 -6.91
N ALA A 151 16.70 7.36 -7.44
CA ALA A 151 17.75 7.47 -8.44
C ALA A 151 17.23 7.63 -9.88
N HIS A 152 15.92 7.51 -10.11
CA HIS A 152 15.27 7.46 -11.42
C HIS A 152 15.84 6.34 -12.31
N ASP A 153 16.27 5.24 -11.72
CA ASP A 153 16.82 4.08 -12.41
C ASP A 153 15.71 3.08 -12.75
N LEU A 154 15.29 3.08 -14.00
CA LEU A 154 14.17 2.25 -14.46
C LEU A 154 14.47 0.76 -14.38
N ASP A 155 15.68 0.35 -14.74
CA ASP A 155 16.05 -1.07 -14.75
C ASP A 155 16.12 -1.63 -13.32
N ALA A 156 16.75 -0.88 -12.41
CA ALA A 156 16.79 -1.24 -11.00
C ALA A 156 15.38 -1.21 -10.36
N PHE A 157 14.55 -0.23 -10.73
CA PHE A 157 13.15 -0.17 -10.27
C PHE A 157 12.36 -1.38 -10.74
N ALA A 158 12.41 -1.73 -12.03
CA ALA A 158 11.71 -2.88 -12.59
C ALA A 158 12.14 -4.19 -11.94
N ALA A 159 13.46 -4.38 -11.70
CA ALA A 159 13.99 -5.55 -11.01
C ALA A 159 13.50 -5.63 -9.56
N ALA A 160 13.58 -4.53 -8.80
CA ALA A 160 13.14 -4.47 -7.41
C ALA A 160 11.63 -4.65 -7.27
N TYR A 161 10.83 -4.06 -8.16
CA TYR A 161 9.37 -4.21 -8.19
C TYR A 161 8.95 -5.66 -8.44
N ARG A 162 9.64 -6.34 -9.36
CA ARG A 162 9.45 -7.78 -9.61
C ARG A 162 9.83 -8.61 -8.39
N ALA A 163 10.98 -8.35 -7.78
CA ALA A 163 11.41 -9.04 -6.57
C ALA A 163 10.42 -8.86 -5.41
N SER A 164 9.84 -7.67 -5.26
CA SER A 164 8.80 -7.40 -4.27
C SER A 164 7.55 -8.24 -4.51
N PHE A 165 7.09 -8.33 -5.77
CA PHE A 165 5.95 -9.18 -6.13
C PHE A 165 6.24 -10.66 -5.82
N GLU A 166 7.39 -11.19 -6.22
CA GLU A 166 7.77 -12.59 -5.97
C GLU A 166 7.87 -12.89 -4.45
N ALA A 167 8.45 -11.98 -3.67
CA ALA A 167 8.51 -12.13 -2.22
C ALA A 167 7.11 -12.11 -1.58
N GLN A 168 6.22 -11.27 -2.08
CA GLN A 168 4.86 -11.16 -1.58
C GLN A 168 4.04 -12.42 -1.87
N ILE A 169 4.07 -12.95 -3.10
CA ILE A 169 3.34 -14.18 -3.44
C ILE A 169 3.94 -15.42 -2.79
N ALA A 170 5.23 -15.42 -2.46
CA ALA A 170 5.85 -16.49 -1.67
C ALA A 170 5.30 -16.57 -0.23
N MET A 171 4.89 -15.43 0.34
CA MET A 171 4.24 -15.38 1.65
C MET A 171 2.72 -15.55 1.57
N PHE A 172 2.10 -15.06 0.50
CA PHE A 172 0.65 -14.99 0.32
C PHE A 172 0.24 -15.54 -1.05
N PRO A 173 0.27 -16.89 -1.22
CA PRO A 173 -0.05 -17.52 -2.51
C PRO A 173 -1.47 -17.19 -3.00
N GLY A 174 -2.40 -16.91 -2.10
CA GLY A 174 -3.75 -16.47 -2.44
C GLY A 174 -3.87 -15.10 -3.12
N MET A 175 -2.77 -14.34 -3.23
CA MET A 175 -2.77 -13.05 -3.95
C MET A 175 -2.82 -13.19 -5.46
N VAL A 176 -2.45 -14.34 -6.00
CA VAL A 176 -2.51 -14.64 -7.43
C VAL A 176 -3.56 -15.70 -7.73
N ASN A 177 -4.16 -15.58 -8.90
CA ASN A 177 -5.13 -16.53 -9.42
C ASN A 177 -4.92 -16.70 -10.94
N PRO A 178 -5.60 -17.64 -11.61
CA PRO A 178 -5.44 -17.86 -13.05
C PRO A 178 -5.66 -16.62 -13.92
N SER A 179 -6.60 -15.74 -13.53
CA SER A 179 -6.86 -14.49 -14.26
C SER A 179 -5.68 -13.53 -14.16
N ILE A 180 -5.11 -13.36 -12.97
CA ILE A 180 -3.92 -12.51 -12.73
C ILE A 180 -2.72 -13.09 -13.49
N ASN A 181 -2.49 -14.39 -13.39
CA ASN A 181 -1.39 -15.06 -14.08
C ASN A 181 -1.53 -14.93 -15.61
N GLY A 182 -2.77 -15.02 -16.15
CA GLY A 182 -3.04 -14.81 -17.56
C GLY A 182 -2.65 -13.42 -18.09
N VAL A 183 -2.62 -12.40 -17.23
CA VAL A 183 -2.15 -11.05 -17.58
C VAL A 183 -0.63 -10.93 -17.43
N ILE A 184 -0.07 -11.51 -16.36
CA ILE A 184 1.35 -11.37 -16.03
C ILE A 184 2.23 -12.17 -17.00
N GLU A 185 1.86 -13.40 -17.36
CA GLU A 185 2.69 -14.28 -18.18
C GLU A 185 3.03 -13.73 -19.57
N PRO A 186 2.11 -13.13 -20.35
CA PRO A 186 2.45 -12.47 -21.60
C PRO A 186 3.45 -11.31 -21.43
N ILE A 187 3.28 -10.51 -20.37
CA ILE A 187 4.15 -9.35 -20.09
C ILE A 187 5.58 -9.81 -19.73
N ARG A 188 5.71 -10.94 -19.03
CA ARG A 188 7.02 -11.50 -18.69
C ARG A 188 7.81 -12.02 -19.89
N ARG A 189 7.11 -12.33 -21.00
CA ARG A 189 7.71 -12.89 -22.24
C ARG A 189 8.05 -11.82 -23.28
N ALA A 190 7.52 -10.63 -23.11
CA ALA A 190 7.79 -9.48 -23.96
C ALA A 190 9.08 -8.77 -23.57
#